data_b38dd3344b6d4d9c63196eff84d9daf5
#
_entry.id   b38dd3344b6d4d9c63196eff84d9daf5
#
_cell.length_a   1.000
_cell.length_b   1.000
_cell.length_c   1.000
_cell.angle_alpha   90.00
_cell.angle_beta   90.00
_cell.angle_gamma   90.00
#
_symmetry.space_group_name_H-M   'P 1'
#
loop_
_entity.id
_entity.type
_entity.pdbx_description
1 polymer ?
#
loop_
_entity_poly.entity_id
_entity_poly.type
_entity_poly.pdbx_seq_one_letter_code
_entity_poly.pdbx_strand_id
1 'polypeptide(L)'
;MRRKEKEITDKYALEKIIGQSLVCRLAMSDGNTPYVVPLCFGYQGGTIYVHGSPRGKKIDMLRKNQNVCLEFDRNTKVIDAEKACDWSMQYQSVIGFGKASFVTDLDEKRKALDIIMGQYSNRAFHFPENMVRMTAVISIEITSMTGKQSGFEDQ
;
A
#
# COMPACT_ATOMS: atom_id res chain seq x y z
N MET A 1 -2.15 -19.01 -5.03
CA MET A 1 -0.84 -18.69 -5.68
C MET A 1 -0.29 -19.94 -6.39
N ARG A 2 0.46 -19.80 -7.52
CA ARG A 2 1.03 -20.95 -8.25
C ARG A 2 2.20 -21.62 -7.51
N ARG A 3 3.09 -20.81 -6.92
CA ARG A 3 4.25 -21.28 -6.14
C ARG A 3 3.93 -21.19 -4.65
N LYS A 4 3.34 -22.26 -4.13
CA LYS A 4 2.91 -22.32 -2.71
C LYS A 4 4.08 -22.28 -1.73
N GLU A 5 5.25 -22.80 -2.11
CA GLU A 5 6.48 -22.78 -1.32
C GLU A 5 7.02 -21.36 -1.04
N LYS A 6 6.56 -20.37 -1.81
CA LYS A 6 6.94 -18.96 -1.66
C LYS A 6 5.84 -18.10 -1.02
N GLU A 7 4.71 -18.71 -0.70
CA GLU A 7 3.55 -18.02 -0.17
C GLU A 7 3.72 -17.67 1.32
N ILE A 8 3.40 -16.45 1.67
CA ILE A 8 3.28 -16.00 3.07
C ILE A 8 1.80 -15.97 3.39
N THR A 9 1.37 -16.84 4.32
CA THR A 9 -0.04 -16.96 4.75
C THR A 9 -0.29 -16.37 6.13
N ASP A 10 0.78 -16.23 6.93
CA ASP A 10 0.67 -15.65 8.26
C ASP A 10 0.31 -14.15 8.19
N LYS A 11 -0.81 -13.79 8.80
CA LYS A 11 -1.32 -12.42 8.78
C LYS A 11 -0.33 -11.42 9.41
N TYR A 12 0.31 -11.80 10.51
CA TYR A 12 1.28 -10.93 11.18
C TYR A 12 2.50 -10.66 10.29
N ALA A 13 2.99 -11.67 9.57
CA ALA A 13 4.09 -11.50 8.62
C ALA A 13 3.69 -10.56 7.46
N LEU A 14 2.46 -10.68 6.93
CA LEU A 14 1.93 -9.79 5.91
C LEU A 14 1.87 -8.34 6.41
N GLU A 15 1.30 -8.12 7.60
CA GLU A 15 1.20 -6.79 8.21
C GLU A 15 2.58 -6.19 8.51
N LYS A 16 3.55 -7.01 8.91
CA LYS A 16 4.94 -6.59 9.11
C LYS A 16 5.59 -6.12 7.81
N ILE A 17 5.35 -6.81 6.69
CA ILE A 17 5.85 -6.39 5.37
C ILE A 17 5.25 -5.02 5.02
N ILE A 18 3.93 -4.85 5.16
CA ILE A 18 3.25 -3.57 4.91
C ILE A 18 3.84 -2.47 5.79
N GLY A 19 3.90 -2.69 7.12
CA GLY A 19 4.39 -1.70 8.07
C GLY A 19 5.87 -1.32 7.90
N GLN A 20 6.65 -2.11 7.18
CA GLN A 20 8.05 -1.84 6.88
C GLN A 20 8.29 -1.40 5.43
N SER A 21 7.25 -1.32 4.61
CA SER A 21 7.32 -0.78 3.24
C SER A 21 7.27 0.74 3.26
N LEU A 22 7.98 1.38 2.34
CA LEU A 22 8.03 2.84 2.23
C LEU A 22 7.03 3.39 1.21
N VAL A 23 6.59 2.56 0.28
CA VAL A 23 5.72 2.94 -0.83
C VAL A 23 4.62 1.90 -0.99
N CYS A 24 3.40 2.39 -1.19
CA CYS A 24 2.27 1.58 -1.65
C CYS A 24 2.03 1.89 -3.13
N ARG A 25 1.90 0.87 -3.96
CA ARG A 25 1.43 1.05 -5.34
C ARG A 25 -0.07 0.77 -5.37
N LEU A 26 -0.84 1.84 -5.58
CA LEU A 26 -2.29 1.79 -5.69
C LEU A 26 -2.69 1.61 -7.15
N ALA A 27 -3.23 0.45 -7.48
CA ALA A 27 -3.77 0.13 -8.79
C ALA A 27 -5.29 0.29 -8.80
N MET A 28 -5.79 0.96 -9.83
CA MET A 28 -7.19 1.30 -10.07
C MET A 28 -7.56 0.94 -11.50
N SER A 29 -8.85 0.83 -11.77
CA SER A 29 -9.32 0.72 -13.15
C SER A 29 -10.59 1.55 -13.36
N ASP A 30 -10.69 2.14 -14.54
CA ASP A 30 -11.88 2.81 -15.07
C ASP A 30 -12.35 2.01 -16.28
N GLY A 31 -13.22 1.02 -16.06
CA GLY A 31 -13.58 0.04 -17.07
C GLY A 31 -12.35 -0.73 -17.58
N ASN A 32 -11.95 -0.45 -18.82
CA ASN A 32 -10.85 -1.15 -19.47
C ASN A 32 -9.47 -0.47 -19.31
N THR A 33 -9.39 0.68 -18.63
CA THR A 33 -8.15 1.43 -18.48
C THR A 33 -7.54 1.17 -17.10
N PRO A 34 -6.46 0.38 -16.98
CA PRO A 34 -5.72 0.23 -15.75
C PRO A 34 -4.87 1.48 -15.47
N TYR A 35 -4.69 1.80 -14.20
CA TYR A 35 -3.84 2.89 -13.76
C TYR A 35 -3.22 2.57 -12.40
N VAL A 36 -1.93 2.82 -12.26
CA VAL A 36 -1.18 2.59 -11.02
C VAL A 36 -0.39 3.82 -10.65
N VAL A 37 -0.35 4.12 -9.34
CA VAL A 37 0.44 5.23 -8.80
C VAL A 37 1.18 4.80 -7.52
N PRO A 38 2.46 5.19 -7.35
CA PRO A 38 3.17 5.05 -6.09
C PRO A 38 2.71 6.15 -5.14
N LEU A 39 2.49 5.80 -3.87
CA LEU A 39 1.99 6.72 -2.84
C LEU A 39 2.69 6.48 -1.50
N CYS A 40 2.87 7.56 -0.75
CA CYS A 40 3.03 7.46 0.70
C CYS A 40 1.70 6.98 1.31
N PHE A 41 1.78 6.21 2.37
CA PHE A 41 0.61 5.59 2.99
C PHE A 41 0.80 5.44 4.50
N GLY A 42 -0.28 5.13 5.20
CA GLY A 42 -0.25 4.61 6.57
C GLY A 42 -1.12 3.37 6.67
N TYR A 43 -0.77 2.46 7.58
CA TYR A 43 -1.50 1.23 7.82
C TYR A 43 -1.96 1.13 9.26
N GLN A 44 -3.24 0.87 9.47
CA GLN A 44 -3.76 0.57 10.80
C GLN A 44 -4.99 -0.34 10.71
N GLY A 45 -4.96 -1.45 11.44
CA GLY A 45 -6.13 -2.31 11.65
C GLY A 45 -6.78 -2.85 10.37
N GLY A 46 -6.02 -3.21 9.33
CA GLY A 46 -6.54 -3.71 8.06
C GLY A 46 -6.93 -2.60 7.07
N THR A 47 -6.68 -1.33 7.41
CA THR A 47 -6.99 -0.18 6.57
C THR A 47 -5.73 0.55 6.16
N ILE A 48 -5.61 0.83 4.88
CA ILE A 48 -4.58 1.70 4.30
C ILE A 48 -5.15 3.12 4.16
N TYR A 49 -4.38 4.10 4.56
CA TYR A 49 -4.69 5.52 4.36
C TYR A 49 -3.70 6.13 3.40
N VAL A 50 -4.23 6.86 2.41
CA VAL A 50 -3.43 7.64 1.47
C VAL A 50 -3.99 9.04 1.33
N HIS A 51 -3.16 10.00 0.91
CA HIS A 51 -3.58 11.38 0.74
C HIS A 51 -3.11 11.96 -0.59
N GLY A 52 -3.63 13.12 -0.94
CA GLY A 52 -3.20 13.84 -2.14
C GLY A 52 -4.07 15.03 -2.48
N SER A 53 -3.89 15.53 -3.70
CA SER A 53 -4.75 16.56 -4.26
C SER A 53 -6.21 16.08 -4.36
N PRO A 54 -7.21 16.94 -4.12
CA PRO A 54 -8.63 16.60 -4.30
C PRO A 54 -9.05 16.49 -5.78
N ARG A 55 -8.11 16.70 -6.71
CA ARG A 55 -8.34 16.66 -8.17
C ARG A 55 -7.29 15.76 -8.82
N GLY A 56 -7.64 15.24 -10.00
CA GLY A 56 -6.74 14.47 -10.85
C GLY A 56 -7.19 13.03 -11.08
N LYS A 57 -6.53 12.36 -12.02
CA LYS A 57 -6.92 11.06 -12.56
C LYS A 57 -7.22 10.01 -11.47
N LYS A 58 -6.39 9.92 -10.43
CA LYS A 58 -6.60 9.02 -9.29
C LYS A 58 -7.98 9.26 -8.65
N ILE A 59 -8.32 10.52 -8.36
CA ILE A 59 -9.58 10.88 -7.71
C ILE A 59 -10.77 10.56 -8.60
N ASP A 60 -10.67 10.89 -9.89
CA ASP A 60 -11.74 10.66 -10.86
C ASP A 60 -12.00 9.16 -11.05
N MET A 61 -10.96 8.35 -11.09
CA MET A 61 -11.08 6.89 -11.18
C MET A 61 -11.70 6.28 -9.92
N LEU A 62 -11.25 6.69 -8.73
CA LEU A 62 -11.77 6.17 -7.45
C LEU A 62 -13.24 6.57 -7.21
N ARG A 63 -13.69 7.72 -7.76
CA ARG A 63 -15.11 8.09 -7.73
C ARG A 63 -15.98 7.18 -8.59
N LYS A 64 -15.44 6.67 -9.69
CA LYS A 64 -16.15 5.78 -10.61
C LYS A 64 -16.10 4.32 -10.14
N ASN A 65 -14.95 3.88 -9.64
CA ASN A 65 -14.75 2.52 -9.20
C ASN A 65 -13.89 2.49 -7.92
N GLN A 66 -14.49 2.06 -6.84
CA GLN A 66 -13.85 1.97 -5.52
C GLN A 66 -13.01 0.71 -5.32
N ASN A 67 -13.14 -0.29 -6.21
CA ASN A 67 -12.34 -1.51 -6.11
C ASN A 67 -10.91 -1.22 -6.53
N VAL A 68 -9.96 -1.59 -5.68
CA VAL A 68 -8.55 -1.31 -5.88
C VAL A 68 -7.70 -2.53 -5.58
N CYS A 69 -6.50 -2.53 -6.16
CA CYS A 69 -5.44 -3.46 -5.80
C CYS A 69 -4.26 -2.65 -5.24
N LEU A 70 -3.69 -3.15 -4.16
CA LEU A 70 -2.54 -2.58 -3.47
C LEU A 70 -1.35 -3.52 -3.63
N GLU A 71 -0.19 -2.96 -3.86
CA GLU A 71 1.05 -3.72 -3.90
C GLU A 71 2.09 -3.03 -3.02
N PHE A 72 2.80 -3.85 -2.24
CA PHE A 72 3.91 -3.48 -1.38
C PHE A 72 5.07 -4.41 -1.66
N ASP A 73 6.27 -3.88 -1.81
CA ASP A 73 7.49 -4.67 -1.91
C ASP A 73 8.60 -4.12 -1.01
N ARG A 74 9.47 -5.03 -0.57
CA ARG A 74 10.64 -4.67 0.24
C ARG A 74 11.74 -5.70 0.12
N ASN A 75 12.91 -5.36 0.68
CA ASN A 75 14.08 -6.22 0.72
C ASN A 75 14.51 -6.73 -0.66
N THR A 76 14.27 -5.91 -1.71
CA THR A 76 14.66 -6.25 -3.07
C THR A 76 16.17 -6.21 -3.24
N LYS A 77 16.76 -7.36 -3.63
CA LYS A 77 18.18 -7.51 -3.90
C LYS A 77 18.37 -8.49 -5.04
N VAL A 78 19.20 -8.13 -6.01
CA VAL A 78 19.61 -9.07 -7.06
C VAL A 78 20.49 -10.14 -6.43
N ILE A 79 20.21 -11.40 -6.77
CA ILE A 79 21.05 -12.55 -6.47
C ILE A 79 21.72 -12.92 -7.81
N ASP A 80 22.99 -12.60 -7.90
CA ASP A 80 23.81 -12.88 -9.09
C ASP A 80 24.33 -14.33 -9.07
N ALA A 81 24.63 -14.86 -10.24
CA ALA A 81 25.19 -16.18 -10.44
C ALA A 81 26.03 -16.20 -11.71
N GLU A 82 26.86 -17.24 -11.86
CA GLU A 82 27.71 -17.39 -13.04
C GLU A 82 26.89 -17.58 -14.33
N LYS A 83 25.79 -18.35 -14.23
CA LYS A 83 24.88 -18.61 -15.36
C LYS A 83 23.65 -17.71 -15.30
N ALA A 84 23.24 -17.15 -16.41
CA ALA A 84 22.09 -16.27 -16.50
C ALA A 84 20.77 -16.92 -16.01
N CYS A 85 20.59 -18.23 -16.18
CA CYS A 85 19.41 -18.95 -15.71
C CYS A 85 19.32 -19.07 -14.19
N ASP A 86 20.43 -18.87 -13.47
CA ASP A 86 20.51 -18.99 -12.01
C ASP A 86 20.38 -17.63 -11.32
N TRP A 87 20.38 -16.55 -12.11
CA TRP A 87 20.10 -15.20 -11.55
C TRP A 87 18.70 -15.16 -10.95
N SER A 88 18.57 -14.51 -9.81
CA SER A 88 17.34 -14.43 -9.07
C SER A 88 17.18 -13.07 -8.38
N MET A 89 16.04 -12.89 -7.73
CA MET A 89 15.74 -11.72 -6.90
C MET A 89 15.32 -12.17 -5.52
N GLN A 90 15.96 -11.61 -4.50
CA GLN A 90 15.43 -11.64 -3.14
C GLN A 90 14.36 -10.56 -3.01
N TYR A 91 13.20 -10.89 -2.47
CA TYR A 91 12.14 -9.91 -2.20
C TYR A 91 11.09 -10.48 -1.25
N GLN A 92 10.37 -9.57 -0.62
CA GLN A 92 9.09 -9.83 0.04
C GLN A 92 8.06 -8.89 -0.57
N SER A 93 6.88 -9.40 -0.92
CA SER A 93 5.79 -8.58 -1.45
C SER A 93 4.45 -8.99 -0.88
N VAL A 94 3.53 -8.02 -0.79
CA VAL A 94 2.13 -8.22 -0.44
C VAL A 94 1.25 -7.61 -1.53
N ILE A 95 0.27 -8.38 -1.99
CA ILE A 95 -0.80 -7.87 -2.84
C ILE A 95 -2.09 -7.93 -2.04
N GLY A 96 -2.77 -6.79 -1.92
CA GLY A 96 -4.05 -6.64 -1.26
C GLY A 96 -5.14 -6.19 -2.23
N PHE A 97 -6.36 -6.67 -2.02
CA PHE A 97 -7.55 -6.12 -2.67
C PHE A 97 -8.40 -5.41 -1.63
N GLY A 98 -9.04 -4.33 -2.02
CA GLY A 98 -9.82 -3.54 -1.08
C GLY A 98 -10.79 -2.58 -1.75
N LYS A 99 -11.52 -1.85 -0.88
CA LYS A 99 -12.45 -0.80 -1.29
C LYS A 99 -11.98 0.55 -0.77
N ALA A 100 -11.85 1.50 -1.67
CA ALA A 100 -11.48 2.88 -1.37
C ALA A 100 -12.71 3.71 -1.02
N SER A 101 -12.59 4.56 0.01
CA SER A 101 -13.60 5.53 0.42
C SER A 101 -12.95 6.88 0.72
N PHE A 102 -13.63 7.98 0.37
CA PHE A 102 -13.15 9.32 0.69
C PHE A 102 -13.52 9.69 2.13
N VAL A 103 -12.52 10.06 2.91
CA VAL A 103 -12.71 10.56 4.27
C VAL A 103 -13.10 12.03 4.18
N THR A 104 -14.30 12.39 4.68
CA THR A 104 -14.85 13.75 4.58
C THR A 104 -14.81 14.52 5.89
N ASP A 105 -14.96 13.83 7.02
CA ASP A 105 -14.88 14.42 8.35
C ASP A 105 -13.46 14.93 8.66
N LEU A 106 -13.34 16.11 9.27
CA LEU A 106 -12.04 16.74 9.50
C LEU A 106 -11.21 16.04 10.58
N ASP A 107 -11.84 15.50 11.61
CA ASP A 107 -11.12 14.83 12.68
C ASP A 107 -10.68 13.43 12.23
N GLU A 108 -11.50 12.74 11.45
CA GLU A 108 -11.09 11.50 10.79
C GLU A 108 -9.94 11.72 9.78
N LYS A 109 -9.96 12.84 9.04
CA LYS A 109 -8.83 13.21 8.17
C LYS A 109 -7.55 13.43 8.98
N ARG A 110 -7.62 14.12 10.11
CA ARG A 110 -6.44 14.33 10.99
C ARG A 110 -5.89 13.01 11.49
N LYS A 111 -6.76 12.11 11.99
CA LYS A 111 -6.36 10.76 12.42
C LYS A 111 -5.67 9.98 11.29
N ALA A 112 -6.25 10.01 10.10
CA ALA A 112 -5.67 9.33 8.93
C ALA A 112 -4.29 9.93 8.55
N LEU A 113 -4.14 11.25 8.61
CA LEU A 113 -2.85 11.91 8.36
C LEU A 113 -1.82 11.57 9.44
N ASP A 114 -2.21 11.46 10.71
CA ASP A 114 -1.33 10.98 11.78
C ASP A 114 -0.87 9.53 11.54
N ILE A 115 -1.78 8.66 11.10
CA ILE A 115 -1.44 7.27 10.74
C ILE A 115 -0.45 7.24 9.56
N ILE A 116 -0.65 8.08 8.55
CA ILE A 116 0.28 8.19 7.41
C ILE A 116 1.65 8.69 7.89
N MET A 117 1.69 9.71 8.74
CA MET A 117 2.97 10.20 9.26
C MET A 117 3.65 9.20 10.18
N GLY A 118 2.89 8.42 10.95
CA GLY A 118 3.39 7.34 11.80
C GLY A 118 4.12 6.22 11.05
N GLN A 119 3.83 6.03 9.75
CA GLN A 119 4.56 5.10 8.88
C GLN A 119 6.03 5.52 8.68
N TYR A 120 6.34 6.83 8.76
CA TYR A 120 7.64 7.39 8.41
C TYR A 120 8.37 8.06 9.57
N SER A 121 7.66 8.39 10.65
CA SER A 121 8.22 9.15 11.77
C SER A 121 7.45 8.91 13.07
N ASN A 122 8.18 8.86 14.18
CA ASN A 122 7.60 8.80 15.54
C ASN A 122 7.33 10.19 16.14
N ARG A 123 7.48 11.27 15.36
CA ARG A 123 7.23 12.64 15.83
C ARG A 123 5.74 12.95 15.78
N ALA A 124 5.26 13.78 16.73
CA ALA A 124 3.94 14.38 16.65
C ALA A 124 3.95 15.54 15.62
N PHE A 125 2.88 15.63 14.84
CA PHE A 125 2.70 16.66 13.81
C PHE A 125 1.42 17.46 14.07
N HIS A 126 1.47 18.74 13.79
CA HIS A 126 0.29 19.59 13.76
C HIS A 126 -0.17 19.79 12.31
N PHE A 127 -1.45 19.56 12.06
CA PHE A 127 -2.06 19.77 10.74
C PHE A 127 -2.94 21.01 10.76
N PRO A 128 -2.53 22.13 10.12
CA PRO A 128 -3.36 23.33 10.01
C PRO A 128 -4.71 22.99 9.33
N GLU A 129 -5.80 23.48 9.89
CA GLU A 129 -7.14 23.10 9.44
C GLU A 129 -7.40 23.38 7.96
N ASN A 130 -6.93 24.54 7.46
CA ASN A 130 -7.04 24.88 6.05
C ASN A 130 -6.36 23.84 5.13
N MET A 131 -5.20 23.30 5.53
CA MET A 131 -4.48 22.26 4.79
C MET A 131 -5.24 20.94 4.83
N VAL A 132 -5.80 20.55 5.99
CA VAL A 132 -6.63 19.35 6.11
C VAL A 132 -7.87 19.45 5.22
N ARG A 133 -8.54 20.59 5.18
CA ARG A 133 -9.70 20.83 4.29
C ARG A 133 -9.35 20.65 2.81
N MET A 134 -8.20 21.14 2.40
CA MET A 134 -7.74 21.11 1.01
C MET A 134 -7.14 19.76 0.59
N THR A 135 -6.90 18.84 1.52
CA THR A 135 -6.31 17.53 1.25
C THR A 135 -7.39 16.48 1.04
N ALA A 136 -7.32 15.73 -0.06
CA ALA A 136 -8.08 14.50 -0.20
C ALA A 136 -7.42 13.41 0.64
N VAL A 137 -8.20 12.79 1.52
CA VAL A 137 -7.79 11.62 2.28
C VAL A 137 -8.68 10.45 1.86
N ILE A 138 -8.06 9.31 1.61
CA ILE A 138 -8.73 8.10 1.13
C ILE A 138 -8.37 6.98 2.10
N SER A 139 -9.37 6.30 2.63
CA SER A 139 -9.24 5.05 3.36
C SER A 139 -9.50 3.89 2.42
N ILE A 140 -8.73 2.81 2.55
CA ILE A 140 -8.86 1.60 1.74
C ILE A 140 -8.94 0.42 2.71
N GLU A 141 -10.14 -0.14 2.85
CA GLU A 141 -10.37 -1.34 3.64
C GLU A 141 -9.88 -2.56 2.84
N ILE A 142 -8.92 -3.29 3.39
CA ILE A 142 -8.38 -4.51 2.76
C ILE A 142 -9.38 -5.65 2.98
N THR A 143 -9.88 -6.22 1.90
CA THR A 143 -10.81 -7.35 1.91
C THR A 143 -10.10 -8.70 1.81
N SER A 144 -8.94 -8.73 1.15
CA SER A 144 -8.07 -9.91 1.07
C SER A 144 -6.64 -9.50 0.78
N MET A 145 -5.68 -10.30 1.25
CA MET A 145 -4.26 -10.10 0.93
C MET A 145 -3.53 -11.41 0.83
N THR A 146 -2.48 -11.43 0.01
CA THR A 146 -1.56 -12.55 -0.18
C THR A 146 -0.13 -12.03 -0.19
N GLY A 147 0.78 -12.79 0.42
CA GLY A 147 2.19 -12.45 0.43
C GLY A 147 3.02 -13.46 -0.34
N LYS A 148 4.18 -12.98 -0.76
CA LYS A 148 5.18 -13.81 -1.43
C LYS A 148 6.57 -13.37 -1.04
N GLN A 149 7.46 -14.37 -0.85
CA GLN A 149 8.89 -14.12 -0.65
C GLN A 149 9.75 -15.03 -1.51
N SER A 150 10.96 -14.60 -1.77
CA SER A 150 11.99 -15.38 -2.48
C SER A 150 13.37 -14.95 -2.01
N GLY A 151 14.33 -15.87 -2.03
CA GLY A 151 15.72 -15.58 -1.68
C GLY A 151 15.98 -15.41 -0.17
N PHE A 152 15.07 -15.86 0.68
CA PHE A 152 15.29 -16.04 2.12
C PHE A 152 15.49 -17.53 2.38
N GLU A 153 16.48 -17.88 3.21
CA GLU A 153 16.62 -19.24 3.71
C GLU A 153 15.40 -19.56 4.59
N ASP A 154 14.89 -20.78 4.47
CA ASP A 154 13.83 -21.27 5.35
C ASP A 154 14.37 -21.24 6.80
N GLN A 155 13.75 -20.40 7.65
CA GLN A 155 14.02 -20.34 9.09
C GLN A 155 13.18 -21.36 9.83
#